data_ad42d8c69c2c5c820828752ec21e9a48
#
_entry.id   ad42d8c69c2c5c820828752ec21e9a48
#
_cell.length_a   1.000
_cell.length_b   1.000
_cell.length_c   1.000
_cell.angle_alpha   90.00
_cell.angle_beta   90.00
_cell.angle_gamma   90.00
#
_symmetry.space_group_name_H-M   'P 1'
#
loop_
_entity.id
_entity.type
_entity.pdbx_description
1 polymer ?
#
loop_
_entity_poly.entity_id
_entity_poly.type
_entity_poly.pdbx_seq_one_letter_code
_entity_poly.pdbx_strand_id
1 'polypeptide(L)'
;MVLNLNIDFALADATPKKLELLQAVFDAHDMAARNNQNASSGAAVNAFFGSAQLTNGIASAILTLGDSHGPISPARFVYERFDERALKSAIEAGMKIPGFGNSFFKDRIDPAWSRVREIIAADFHNANARIEQLHGWMKEAGKDVHPNAALYTAVICSELGMIPNSESAIFILARTAAWTSLCIKNER
;
A
#
# COMPACT_ATOMS: atom_id res chain seq x y z
N MET A 1 -10.41 -8.18 17.90
CA MET A 1 -11.62 -8.42 17.09
C MET A 1 -11.12 -8.85 15.73
N VAL A 2 -11.08 -10.16 15.45
CA VAL A 2 -10.69 -10.68 14.15
C VAL A 2 -11.88 -10.48 13.23
N LEU A 3 -11.80 -9.52 12.32
CA LEU A 3 -12.73 -9.45 11.20
C LEU A 3 -12.44 -10.65 10.31
N ASN A 4 -13.25 -11.70 10.42
CA ASN A 4 -13.34 -12.72 9.38
C ASN A 4 -14.05 -12.07 8.18
N LEU A 5 -13.31 -11.30 7.42
CA LEU A 5 -13.73 -10.91 6.09
C LEU A 5 -13.58 -12.15 5.21
N ASN A 6 -14.70 -12.90 5.06
CA ASN A 6 -14.86 -13.78 3.90
C ASN A 6 -14.86 -12.87 2.65
N ILE A 7 -13.69 -12.43 2.27
CA ILE A 7 -13.50 -11.77 1.00
C ILE A 7 -13.38 -12.90 -0.01
N ASP A 8 -14.51 -13.32 -0.56
CA ASP A 8 -14.58 -14.06 -1.82
C ASP A 8 -14.13 -13.14 -3.00
N PHE A 9 -12.98 -12.53 -2.85
CA PHE A 9 -12.18 -12.27 -4.02
C PHE A 9 -11.77 -13.65 -4.51
N ALA A 10 -12.14 -14.01 -5.73
CA ALA A 10 -11.88 -15.28 -6.37
C ALA A 10 -10.42 -15.74 -6.17
N LEU A 11 -10.10 -16.15 -4.94
CA LEU A 11 -8.83 -16.74 -4.54
C LEU A 11 -8.93 -18.22 -4.88
N ALA A 12 -9.01 -18.53 -6.18
CA ALA A 12 -9.10 -19.89 -6.67
C ALA A 12 -8.00 -20.81 -6.10
N ASP A 13 -6.89 -20.22 -5.58
CA ASP A 13 -5.73 -20.92 -5.04
C ASP A 13 -5.18 -20.27 -3.76
N ALA A 14 -6.04 -19.87 -2.82
CA ALA A 14 -5.62 -19.28 -1.56
C ALA A 14 -4.96 -20.32 -0.64
N THR A 15 -3.64 -20.38 -0.66
CA THR A 15 -2.89 -21.16 0.32
C THR A 15 -2.85 -20.44 1.68
N PRO A 16 -2.63 -21.15 2.83
CA PRO A 16 -2.47 -20.51 4.13
C PRO A 16 -1.42 -19.39 4.13
N LYS A 17 -0.31 -19.55 3.41
CA LYS A 17 0.75 -18.54 3.28
C LYS A 17 0.29 -17.28 2.53
N LYS A 18 -0.50 -17.44 1.47
CA LYS A 18 -1.09 -16.32 0.74
C LYS A 18 -2.09 -15.55 1.61
N LEU A 19 -2.88 -16.25 2.41
CA LEU A 19 -3.80 -15.62 3.36
C LEU A 19 -3.06 -14.90 4.49
N GLU A 20 -1.98 -15.48 5.02
CA GLU A 20 -1.12 -14.82 6.01
C GLU A 20 -0.51 -13.52 5.45
N LEU A 21 0.00 -13.55 4.23
CA LEU A 21 0.54 -12.36 3.57
C LEU A 21 -0.55 -11.29 3.38
N LEU A 22 -1.75 -11.68 2.94
CA LEU A 22 -2.88 -10.76 2.79
C LEU A 22 -3.26 -10.11 4.14
N GLN A 23 -3.36 -10.90 5.21
CA GLN A 23 -3.64 -10.39 6.55
C GLN A 23 -2.56 -9.40 7.01
N ALA A 24 -1.29 -9.71 6.79
CA ALA A 24 -0.19 -8.81 7.15
C ALA A 24 -0.25 -7.48 6.37
N VAL A 25 -0.68 -7.50 5.12
CA VAL A 25 -0.90 -6.27 4.32
C VAL A 25 -2.05 -5.44 4.89
N PHE A 26 -3.15 -6.07 5.30
CA PHE A 26 -4.25 -5.38 5.97
C PHE A 26 -3.81 -4.72 7.27
N ASP A 27 -3.10 -5.46 8.12
CA ASP A 27 -2.57 -4.95 9.40
C ASP A 27 -1.60 -3.79 9.19
N ALA A 28 -0.73 -3.89 8.18
CA ALA A 28 0.21 -2.82 7.84
C ALA A 28 -0.51 -1.54 7.39
N HIS A 29 -1.54 -1.65 6.58
CA HIS A 29 -2.34 -0.50 6.16
C HIS A 29 -3.10 0.13 7.32
N ASP A 30 -3.73 -0.66 8.19
CA ASP A 30 -4.43 -0.16 9.39
C ASP A 30 -3.45 0.55 10.32
N MET A 31 -2.29 -0.05 10.60
CA MET A 31 -1.24 0.54 11.44
C MET A 31 -0.72 1.86 10.84
N ALA A 32 -0.40 1.88 9.56
CA ALA A 32 0.07 3.07 8.87
C ALA A 32 -0.98 4.20 8.91
N ALA A 33 -2.26 3.88 8.75
CA ALA A 33 -3.33 4.87 8.81
C ALA A 33 -3.53 5.44 10.22
N ARG A 34 -3.33 4.64 11.29
CA ARG A 34 -3.45 5.09 12.68
C ARG A 34 -2.29 5.97 13.12
N ASN A 35 -1.10 5.69 12.63
CA ASN A 35 0.13 6.36 13.04
C ASN A 35 0.50 7.57 12.18
N ASN A 36 -0.19 7.77 11.07
CA ASN A 36 0.16 8.77 10.08
C ASN A 36 -0.91 9.85 9.93
N GLN A 37 -0.44 11.09 9.94
CA GLN A 37 -1.21 12.24 9.44
C GLN A 37 -1.14 12.28 7.89
N ASN A 38 -1.32 11.12 7.25
CA ASN A 38 -1.33 11.06 5.78
C ASN A 38 -2.59 11.75 5.22
N ALA A 39 -2.56 12.07 3.93
CA ALA A 39 -3.61 12.85 3.29
C ALA A 39 -5.01 12.25 3.49
N SER A 40 -5.18 10.93 3.34
CA SER A 40 -6.48 10.27 3.51
C SER A 40 -6.97 10.28 4.95
N SER A 41 -6.09 10.04 5.93
CA SER A 41 -6.45 10.11 7.36
C SER A 41 -6.79 11.54 7.78
N GLY A 42 -6.04 12.53 7.32
CA GLY A 42 -6.33 13.95 7.56
C GLY A 42 -7.64 14.38 6.92
N ALA A 43 -7.94 13.95 5.69
CA ALA A 43 -9.20 14.24 5.03
C ALA A 43 -10.40 13.62 5.75
N ALA A 44 -10.27 12.36 6.25
CA ALA A 44 -11.31 11.72 7.05
C ALA A 44 -11.68 12.55 8.27
N VAL A 45 -10.67 12.93 9.06
CA VAL A 45 -10.86 13.69 10.32
C VAL A 45 -11.43 15.07 10.04
N ASN A 46 -10.89 15.82 9.08
CA ASN A 46 -11.34 17.17 8.76
C ASN A 46 -12.79 17.19 8.23
N ALA A 47 -13.17 16.25 7.35
CA ALA A 47 -14.53 16.17 6.84
C ALA A 47 -15.52 15.72 7.91
N PHE A 48 -15.11 14.83 8.83
CA PHE A 48 -15.90 14.44 9.97
C PHE A 48 -16.17 15.63 10.90
N PHE A 49 -15.16 16.41 11.25
CA PHE A 49 -15.33 17.61 12.07
C PHE A 49 -16.25 18.66 11.45
N GLY A 50 -16.15 18.85 10.14
CA GLY A 50 -16.97 19.83 9.42
C GLY A 50 -18.43 19.43 9.28
N SER A 51 -18.77 18.13 9.31
CA SER A 51 -20.10 17.61 9.02
C SER A 51 -20.75 16.82 10.14
N ALA A 52 -19.97 16.40 11.16
CA ALA A 52 -20.34 15.47 12.20
C ALA A 52 -20.93 14.13 11.66
N GLN A 53 -20.56 13.76 10.42
CA GLN A 53 -21.04 12.55 9.75
C GLN A 53 -19.86 11.63 9.41
N LEU A 54 -19.83 10.44 10.00
CA LEU A 54 -18.78 9.45 9.75
C LEU A 54 -18.65 9.08 8.27
N THR A 55 -19.79 8.97 7.57
CA THR A 55 -19.82 8.69 6.12
C THR A 55 -19.07 9.74 5.30
N ASN A 56 -19.19 11.02 5.66
CA ASN A 56 -18.48 12.10 4.98
C ASN A 56 -16.96 12.03 5.24
N GLY A 57 -16.56 11.66 6.46
CA GLY A 57 -15.17 11.40 6.79
C GLY A 57 -14.57 10.28 5.94
N ILE A 58 -15.22 9.13 5.90
CA ILE A 58 -14.76 7.98 5.11
C ILE A 58 -14.75 8.29 3.60
N ALA A 59 -15.83 8.90 3.08
CA ALA A 59 -15.88 9.28 1.67
C ALA A 59 -14.76 10.26 1.30
N SER A 60 -14.47 11.25 2.16
CA SER A 60 -13.39 12.20 1.94
C SER A 60 -12.02 11.52 1.92
N ALA A 61 -11.78 10.54 2.80
CA ALA A 61 -10.56 9.75 2.78
C ALA A 61 -10.38 8.99 1.45
N ILE A 62 -11.45 8.38 0.94
CA ILE A 62 -11.45 7.67 -0.35
C ILE A 62 -11.19 8.63 -1.51
N LEU A 63 -11.79 9.80 -1.52
CA LEU A 63 -11.63 10.80 -2.57
C LEU A 63 -10.21 11.40 -2.65
N THR A 64 -9.36 11.22 -1.63
CA THR A 64 -7.94 11.61 -1.73
C THR A 64 -7.09 10.61 -2.50
N LEU A 65 -7.62 9.42 -2.78
CA LEU A 65 -6.88 8.41 -3.53
C LEU A 65 -6.79 8.82 -5.00
N GLY A 66 -5.58 8.77 -5.54
CA GLY A 66 -5.29 9.18 -6.91
C GLY A 66 -3.84 8.88 -7.27
N ASP A 67 -3.37 9.48 -8.34
CA ASP A 67 -2.03 9.23 -8.89
C ASP A 67 -0.87 9.56 -7.94
N SER A 68 -1.12 10.45 -6.97
CA SER A 68 -0.10 10.88 -6.01
C SER A 68 -0.25 10.23 -4.63
N HIS A 69 -1.36 9.56 -4.37
CA HIS A 69 -1.69 9.03 -3.05
C HIS A 69 -2.52 7.75 -3.14
N GLY A 70 -2.05 6.71 -2.46
CA GLY A 70 -2.66 5.39 -2.46
C GLY A 70 -1.95 4.41 -3.40
N PRO A 71 -2.20 3.13 -3.23
CA PRO A 71 -1.64 2.09 -4.08
C PRO A 71 -2.48 2.01 -5.35
N ILE A 72 -1.87 2.35 -6.44
CA ILE A 72 -2.55 2.45 -7.69
C ILE A 72 -1.94 1.44 -8.65
N SER A 73 -2.73 1.03 -9.63
CA SER A 73 -2.30 0.21 -10.76
C SER A 73 -0.89 0.50 -11.30
N PRO A 74 -0.40 1.76 -11.30
CA PRO A 74 0.98 2.05 -11.68
C PRO A 74 2.06 1.31 -10.88
N ALA A 75 1.89 1.10 -9.56
CA ALA A 75 2.88 0.36 -8.76
C ALA A 75 2.93 -1.12 -9.17
N ARG A 76 1.78 -1.72 -9.50
CA ARG A 76 1.70 -3.08 -10.05
C ARG A 76 2.35 -3.17 -11.41
N PHE A 77 2.10 -2.20 -12.29
CA PHE A 77 2.74 -2.14 -13.59
C PHE A 77 4.27 -2.06 -13.47
N VAL A 78 4.80 -1.25 -12.53
CA VAL A 78 6.24 -1.19 -12.25
C VAL A 78 6.75 -2.55 -11.76
N TYR A 79 6.06 -3.17 -10.81
CA TYR A 79 6.45 -4.47 -10.26
C TYR A 79 6.48 -5.57 -11.33
N GLU A 80 5.43 -5.66 -12.15
CA GLU A 80 5.27 -6.75 -13.13
C GLU A 80 6.04 -6.52 -14.43
N ARG A 81 6.22 -5.29 -14.89
CA ARG A 81 6.60 -4.96 -16.27
C ARG A 81 7.87 -4.15 -16.46
N PHE A 82 8.30 -3.36 -15.48
CA PHE A 82 9.50 -2.55 -15.67
C PHE A 82 10.74 -3.43 -15.74
N ASP A 83 11.50 -3.25 -16.80
CA ASP A 83 12.89 -3.66 -16.88
C ASP A 83 13.81 -2.51 -16.43
N GLU A 84 15.12 -2.79 -16.38
CA GLU A 84 16.14 -1.82 -15.98
C GLU A 84 16.14 -0.59 -16.89
N ARG A 85 16.00 -0.78 -18.20
CA ARG A 85 16.03 0.30 -19.18
C ARG A 85 14.82 1.21 -19.03
N ALA A 86 13.62 0.64 -18.89
CA ALA A 86 12.39 1.41 -18.71
C ALA A 86 12.45 2.22 -17.41
N LEU A 87 12.98 1.64 -16.33
CA LEU A 87 13.11 2.32 -15.04
C LEU A 87 14.12 3.48 -15.13
N LYS A 88 15.31 3.25 -15.69
CA LYS A 88 16.34 4.29 -15.86
C LYS A 88 15.81 5.43 -16.75
N SER A 89 15.17 5.13 -17.86
CA SER A 89 14.59 6.16 -18.75
C SER A 89 13.51 6.99 -18.05
N ALA A 90 12.66 6.38 -17.24
CA ALA A 90 11.64 7.10 -16.48
C ALA A 90 12.29 8.04 -15.43
N ILE A 91 13.36 7.59 -14.76
CA ILE A 91 14.11 8.41 -13.79
C ILE A 91 14.79 9.59 -14.49
N GLU A 92 15.45 9.36 -15.61
CA GLU A 92 16.10 10.42 -16.42
C GLU A 92 15.11 11.45 -16.91
N ALA A 93 13.87 11.04 -17.23
CA ALA A 93 12.76 11.92 -17.57
C ALA A 93 12.17 12.68 -16.35
N GLY A 94 12.74 12.51 -15.16
CA GLY A 94 12.28 13.16 -13.93
C GLY A 94 10.97 12.58 -13.35
N MET A 95 10.54 11.41 -13.82
CA MET A 95 9.32 10.78 -13.34
C MET A 95 9.50 10.20 -11.94
N LYS A 96 8.45 10.31 -11.12
CA LYS A 96 8.35 9.55 -9.87
C LYS A 96 8.01 8.10 -10.22
N ILE A 97 8.76 7.17 -9.64
CA ILE A 97 8.50 5.74 -9.85
C ILE A 97 7.46 5.27 -8.82
N PRO A 98 6.26 4.87 -9.25
CA PRO A 98 5.23 4.32 -8.36
C PRO A 98 5.75 3.12 -7.57
N GLY A 99 5.41 3.06 -6.28
CA GLY A 99 5.87 2.00 -5.40
C GLY A 99 7.16 2.32 -4.63
N PHE A 100 7.78 3.48 -4.88
CA PHE A 100 8.99 3.92 -4.20
C PHE A 100 8.85 5.31 -3.58
N GLY A 101 9.55 5.50 -2.45
CA GLY A 101 9.58 6.74 -1.68
C GLY A 101 8.40 6.90 -0.72
N ASN A 102 8.68 7.56 0.40
CA ASN A 102 7.70 7.88 1.43
C ASN A 102 8.03 9.25 2.02
N SER A 103 7.04 10.11 2.17
CA SER A 103 7.24 11.46 2.71
C SER A 103 7.62 11.49 4.19
N PHE A 104 7.20 10.46 4.96
CA PHE A 104 7.44 10.35 6.40
C PHE A 104 8.69 9.51 6.72
N PHE A 105 8.97 8.49 5.92
CA PHE A 105 10.11 7.58 6.10
C PHE A 105 11.04 7.70 4.88
N LYS A 106 11.84 8.77 4.85
CA LYS A 106 12.71 9.07 3.69
C LYS A 106 13.92 8.15 3.61
N ASP A 107 14.46 7.79 4.77
CA ASP A 107 15.72 7.06 4.98
C ASP A 107 15.54 5.57 5.29
N ARG A 108 14.30 5.11 5.38
CA ARG A 108 13.98 3.72 5.73
C ARG A 108 12.60 3.30 5.23
N ILE A 109 12.36 2.01 5.25
CA ILE A 109 11.03 1.45 5.01
C ILE A 109 10.14 1.75 6.23
N ASP A 110 8.88 2.08 5.98
CA ASP A 110 7.88 2.27 7.04
C ASP A 110 7.79 0.99 7.91
N PRO A 111 8.01 1.11 9.24
CA PRO A 111 7.98 -0.04 10.16
C PRO A 111 6.68 -0.85 10.14
N ALA A 112 5.56 -0.23 9.77
CA ALA A 112 4.28 -0.93 9.62
C ALA A 112 4.36 -2.12 8.64
N TRP A 113 5.32 -2.10 7.70
CA TRP A 113 5.50 -3.12 6.66
C TRP A 113 6.51 -4.22 7.04
N SER A 114 7.06 -4.22 8.25
CA SER A 114 8.10 -5.18 8.67
C SER A 114 7.62 -6.62 8.53
N ARG A 115 6.41 -6.93 9.02
CA ARG A 115 5.85 -8.29 8.93
C ARG A 115 5.61 -8.74 7.50
N VAL A 116 5.11 -7.85 6.64
CA VAL A 116 4.93 -8.14 5.20
C VAL A 116 6.26 -8.53 4.56
N ARG A 117 7.32 -7.77 4.84
CA ARG A 117 8.66 -8.05 4.33
C ARG A 117 9.22 -9.39 4.79
N GLU A 118 9.05 -9.72 6.07
CA GLU A 118 9.47 -11.00 6.64
C GLU A 118 8.81 -12.17 5.92
N ILE A 119 7.48 -12.11 5.71
CA ILE A 119 6.73 -13.16 5.01
C ILE A 119 7.18 -13.26 3.54
N ILE A 120 7.35 -12.13 2.85
CA ILE A 120 7.81 -12.13 1.45
C ILE A 120 9.20 -12.75 1.36
N ALA A 121 10.12 -12.39 2.23
CA ALA A 121 11.48 -12.94 2.24
C ALA A 121 11.51 -14.45 2.55
N ALA A 122 10.64 -14.92 3.46
CA ALA A 122 10.60 -16.31 3.89
C ALA A 122 9.90 -17.25 2.88
N ASP A 123 8.78 -16.78 2.29
CA ASP A 123 7.86 -17.66 1.57
C ASP A 123 7.61 -17.30 0.10
N PHE A 124 8.00 -16.09 -0.32
CA PHE A 124 7.77 -15.56 -1.66
C PHE A 124 9.08 -15.09 -2.31
N HIS A 125 10.02 -16.02 -2.47
CA HIS A 125 11.40 -15.70 -2.88
C HIS A 125 11.48 -14.97 -4.23
N ASN A 126 10.63 -15.30 -5.20
CA ASN A 126 10.60 -14.62 -6.50
C ASN A 126 10.14 -13.16 -6.34
N ALA A 127 9.12 -12.93 -5.53
CA ALA A 127 8.64 -11.57 -5.23
C ALA A 127 9.71 -10.76 -4.49
N ASN A 128 10.38 -11.38 -3.50
CA ASN A 128 11.48 -10.73 -2.79
C ASN A 128 12.62 -10.34 -3.75
N ALA A 129 13.08 -11.28 -4.56
CA ALA A 129 14.15 -11.04 -5.54
C ALA A 129 13.77 -9.91 -6.51
N ARG A 130 12.51 -9.86 -6.93
CA ARG A 130 12.00 -8.82 -7.82
C ARG A 130 11.98 -7.45 -7.16
N ILE A 131 11.58 -7.35 -5.90
CA ILE A 131 11.61 -6.09 -5.13
C ILE A 131 13.05 -5.60 -4.99
N GLU A 132 13.98 -6.49 -4.60
CA GLU A 132 15.39 -6.15 -4.44
C GLU A 132 16.03 -5.72 -5.78
N GLN A 133 15.68 -6.38 -6.88
CA GLN A 133 16.12 -6.00 -8.23
C GLN A 133 15.68 -4.58 -8.59
N LEU A 134 14.39 -4.27 -8.43
CA LEU A 134 13.86 -2.93 -8.71
C LEU A 134 14.54 -1.87 -7.82
N HIS A 135 14.73 -2.18 -6.54
CA HIS A 135 15.39 -1.29 -5.60
C HIS A 135 16.88 -1.08 -5.96
N GLY A 136 17.55 -2.14 -6.40
CA GLY A 136 18.93 -2.06 -6.93
C GLY A 136 19.03 -1.10 -8.10
N TRP A 137 18.18 -1.24 -9.10
CA TRP A 137 18.12 -0.35 -10.25
C TRP A 137 17.81 1.11 -9.89
N MET A 138 16.95 1.34 -8.88
CA MET A 138 16.69 2.69 -8.35
C MET A 138 17.99 3.31 -7.80
N LYS A 139 18.74 2.57 -6.99
CA LYS A 139 20.02 3.03 -6.42
C LYS A 139 21.07 3.30 -7.49
N GLU A 140 21.21 2.40 -8.45
CA GLU A 140 22.13 2.56 -9.58
C GLU A 140 21.81 3.80 -10.43
N ALA A 141 20.52 4.15 -10.53
CA ALA A 141 20.07 5.39 -11.18
C ALA A 141 20.14 6.63 -10.25
N GLY A 142 20.84 6.54 -9.12
CA GLY A 142 21.06 7.65 -8.19
C GLY A 142 19.83 8.02 -7.34
N LYS A 143 18.84 7.15 -7.22
CA LYS A 143 17.64 7.33 -6.39
C LYS A 143 17.70 6.41 -5.17
N ASP A 144 18.19 6.93 -4.05
CA ASP A 144 18.17 6.20 -2.76
C ASP A 144 16.80 6.37 -2.07
N VAL A 145 15.82 5.66 -2.61
CA VAL A 145 14.43 5.65 -2.11
C VAL A 145 13.97 4.22 -1.88
N HIS A 146 13.25 4.00 -0.80
CA HIS A 146 12.82 2.66 -0.38
C HIS A 146 11.46 2.27 -0.98
N PRO A 147 11.19 0.95 -1.13
CA PRO A 147 9.86 0.41 -1.40
C PRO A 147 8.83 0.92 -0.39
N ASN A 148 7.64 1.23 -0.86
CA ASN A 148 6.57 1.78 -0.02
C ASN A 148 5.31 0.89 -0.03
N ALA A 149 4.26 1.34 0.67
CA ALA A 149 2.98 0.65 0.78
C ALA A 149 2.39 0.24 -0.58
N ALA A 150 2.53 1.10 -1.60
CA ALA A 150 1.96 0.82 -2.92
C ALA A 150 2.66 -0.37 -3.59
N LEU A 151 3.99 -0.48 -3.46
CA LEU A 151 4.71 -1.63 -4.02
C LEU A 151 4.33 -2.93 -3.32
N TYR A 152 4.32 -2.95 -1.98
CA TYR A 152 3.96 -4.16 -1.23
C TYR A 152 2.52 -4.60 -1.49
N THR A 153 1.58 -3.64 -1.63
CA THR A 153 0.20 -3.98 -2.01
C THR A 153 0.14 -4.53 -3.43
N ALA A 154 0.90 -3.97 -4.36
CA ALA A 154 0.99 -4.48 -5.73
C ALA A 154 1.55 -5.92 -5.78
N VAL A 155 2.58 -6.20 -4.97
CA VAL A 155 3.16 -7.55 -4.86
C VAL A 155 2.11 -8.55 -4.43
N ILE A 156 1.34 -8.27 -3.34
CA ILE A 156 0.32 -9.21 -2.89
C ILE A 156 -0.77 -9.41 -3.94
N CYS A 157 -1.21 -8.35 -4.62
CA CYS A 157 -2.21 -8.47 -5.68
C CYS A 157 -1.70 -9.34 -6.85
N SER A 158 -0.42 -9.22 -7.19
CA SER A 158 0.21 -10.05 -8.22
C SER A 158 0.34 -11.51 -7.78
N GLU A 159 0.89 -11.75 -6.58
CA GLU A 159 1.11 -13.11 -6.03
C GLU A 159 -0.21 -13.88 -5.79
N LEU A 160 -1.29 -13.17 -5.49
CA LEU A 160 -2.62 -13.75 -5.35
C LEU A 160 -3.36 -13.90 -6.69
N GLY A 161 -2.82 -13.39 -7.80
CA GLY A 161 -3.48 -13.40 -9.09
C GLY A 161 -4.75 -12.53 -9.13
N MET A 162 -4.82 -11.49 -8.31
CA MET A 162 -5.97 -10.60 -8.26
C MET A 162 -6.14 -9.81 -9.56
N ILE A 163 -7.38 -9.45 -9.88
CA ILE A 163 -7.68 -8.60 -11.03
C ILE A 163 -7.05 -7.19 -10.88
N PRO A 164 -6.81 -6.46 -11.98
CA PRO A 164 -6.37 -5.07 -11.93
C PRO A 164 -7.28 -4.20 -11.04
N ASN A 165 -6.68 -3.23 -10.34
CA ASN A 165 -7.32 -2.32 -9.38
C ASN A 165 -7.75 -2.95 -8.03
N SER A 166 -7.44 -4.22 -7.78
CA SER A 166 -7.65 -4.81 -6.44
C SER A 166 -6.84 -4.12 -5.35
N GLU A 167 -5.73 -3.47 -5.72
CA GLU A 167 -4.88 -2.69 -4.84
C GLU A 167 -5.67 -1.57 -4.12
N SER A 168 -6.51 -0.86 -4.87
CA SER A 168 -7.36 0.20 -4.31
C SER A 168 -8.40 -0.36 -3.35
N ALA A 169 -8.99 -1.51 -3.67
CA ALA A 169 -9.94 -2.18 -2.79
C ALA A 169 -9.28 -2.63 -1.47
N ILE A 170 -8.10 -3.25 -1.54
CA ILE A 170 -7.31 -3.64 -0.35
C ILE A 170 -7.01 -2.41 0.51
N PHE A 171 -6.52 -1.33 -0.10
CA PHE A 171 -6.18 -0.10 0.59
C PHE A 171 -7.39 0.49 1.34
N ILE A 172 -8.52 0.62 0.66
CA ILE A 172 -9.74 1.19 1.24
C ILE A 172 -10.23 0.32 2.39
N LEU A 173 -10.40 -0.97 2.15
CA LEU A 173 -10.92 -1.91 3.15
C LEU A 173 -10.02 -1.96 4.39
N ALA A 174 -8.71 -2.07 4.19
CA ALA A 174 -7.75 -2.15 5.29
C ALA A 174 -7.69 -0.88 6.15
N ARG A 175 -7.91 0.30 5.55
CA ARG A 175 -7.84 1.58 6.26
C ARG A 175 -9.16 2.08 6.84
N THR A 176 -10.28 1.54 6.41
CA THR A 176 -11.61 2.01 6.85
C THR A 176 -11.76 1.95 8.38
N ALA A 177 -11.27 0.89 9.03
CA ALA A 177 -11.31 0.76 10.48
C ALA A 177 -10.49 1.84 11.20
N ALA A 178 -9.29 2.14 10.67
CA ALA A 178 -8.44 3.20 11.20
C ALA A 178 -9.07 4.59 11.03
N TRP A 179 -9.60 4.90 9.85
CA TRP A 179 -10.29 6.18 9.59
C TRP A 179 -11.51 6.36 10.49
N THR A 180 -12.33 5.32 10.65
CA THR A 180 -13.46 5.30 11.59
C THR A 180 -13.00 5.59 13.01
N SER A 181 -11.98 4.90 13.47
CA SER A 181 -11.42 5.09 14.82
C SER A 181 -10.85 6.50 15.03
N LEU A 182 -10.20 7.08 14.03
CA LEU A 182 -9.68 8.44 14.09
C LEU A 182 -10.80 9.48 14.18
N CYS A 183 -11.86 9.33 13.40
CA CYS A 183 -13.03 10.20 13.48
C CYS A 183 -13.65 10.16 14.88
N ILE A 184 -13.97 8.97 15.39
CA ILE A 184 -14.65 8.81 16.70
C ILE A 184 -13.77 9.28 17.87
N LYS A 185 -12.45 9.02 17.85
CA LYS A 185 -11.55 9.46 18.92
C LYS A 185 -11.42 10.96 19.02
N ASN A 186 -11.63 11.68 17.94
CA ASN A 186 -11.55 13.13 17.90
C ASN A 186 -12.91 13.81 18.13
N GLU A 187 -13.95 13.07 18.48
CA GLU A 187 -15.28 13.59 18.82
C GLU A 187 -15.37 14.23 20.24
N ARG A 188 -14.22 14.23 21.00
CA ARG A 188 -14.19 14.70 22.41
C ARG A 188 -13.43 16.01 22.59
#